data_d2309802814a593eedffa9769cb2090f
#
_entry.id   d2309802814a593eedffa9769cb2090f
#
_cell.length_a   1.000
_cell.length_b   1.000
_cell.length_c   1.000
_cell.angle_alpha   90.00
_cell.angle_beta   90.00
_cell.angle_gamma   90.00
#
_symmetry.space_group_name_H-M   'P 1'
#
loop_
_entity.id
_entity.type
_entity.pdbx_description
1 polymer ?
#
loop_
_entity_poly.entity_id
_entity_poly.type
_entity_poly.pdbx_seq_one_letter_code
_entity_poly.pdbx_strand_id
1 'polypeptide(L)'
;MIKEILLLHHSHTDIGYTSPQPVIFELHKRYIEEAIELAEKNASNEPNCQFKWTCEVTGMTMDWWKNTTPQYRKRFLKLHHKGLIDVAGCKWHMTPLMDHQMII
;
A
#
# COMPACT_ATOMS: atom_id res chain seq x y z
N MET A 1 1.60 -10.06 30.64
CA MET A 1 2.72 -9.15 30.29
C MET A 1 2.85 -9.10 28.77
N ILE A 2 2.88 -7.91 28.21
CA ILE A 2 3.09 -7.71 26.76
C ILE A 2 4.56 -8.04 26.46
N LYS A 3 4.80 -8.92 25.49
CA LYS A 3 6.18 -9.34 25.10
C LYS A 3 6.63 -8.70 23.79
N GLU A 4 5.70 -8.28 22.94
CA GLU A 4 6.00 -7.74 21.62
C GLU A 4 4.91 -6.75 21.21
N ILE A 5 5.30 -5.68 20.51
CA ILE A 5 4.39 -4.71 19.86
C ILE A 5 4.78 -4.65 18.39
N LEU A 6 3.84 -4.94 17.51
CA LEU A 6 3.99 -4.82 16.07
C LEU A 6 3.35 -3.53 15.58
N LEU A 7 4.13 -2.72 14.84
CA LEU A 7 3.66 -1.48 14.24
C LEU A 7 3.47 -1.68 12.75
N LEU A 8 2.23 -1.47 12.27
CA LEU A 8 1.89 -1.54 10.85
C LEU A 8 1.56 -0.14 10.36
N HIS A 9 2.39 0.39 9.50
CA HIS A 9 2.17 1.71 8.88
C HIS A 9 1.28 1.56 7.65
N HIS A 10 0.23 2.37 7.59
CA HIS A 10 -0.66 2.47 6.43
C HIS A 10 -1.33 3.86 6.41
N SER A 11 -1.91 4.24 5.28
CA SER A 11 -2.83 5.38 5.21
C SER A 11 -4.25 4.95 5.63
N HIS A 12 -5.08 5.93 5.94
CA HIS A 12 -6.53 5.78 6.05
C HIS A 12 -7.18 6.97 5.35
N THR A 13 -7.69 6.77 4.16
CA THR A 13 -8.21 7.84 3.31
C THR A 13 -9.60 7.48 2.79
N ASP A 14 -10.58 8.25 3.17
CA ASP A 14 -11.95 8.08 2.70
C ASP A 14 -12.08 8.45 1.23
N ILE A 15 -12.79 7.63 0.45
CA ILE A 15 -12.97 7.84 -0.97
C ILE A 15 -14.24 8.64 -1.20
N GLY A 16 -14.08 9.95 -1.52
CA GLY A 16 -15.17 10.84 -1.87
C GLY A 16 -15.82 11.61 -0.74
N TYR A 17 -15.39 11.46 0.52
CA TYR A 17 -15.96 12.19 1.66
C TYR A 17 -15.33 13.57 1.86
N THR A 18 -14.02 13.66 1.84
CA THR A 18 -13.26 14.90 2.08
C THR A 18 -12.83 15.58 0.79
N SER A 19 -12.74 14.83 -0.30
CA SER A 19 -12.33 15.32 -1.62
C SER A 19 -13.00 14.49 -2.72
N PRO A 20 -13.14 15.03 -3.95
CA PRO A 20 -13.63 14.26 -5.09
C PRO A 20 -12.84 12.98 -5.33
N GLN A 21 -13.51 11.92 -5.73
CA GLN A 21 -12.87 10.61 -5.96
C GLN A 21 -11.62 10.67 -6.86
N PRO A 22 -11.61 11.39 -8.00
CA PRO A 22 -10.39 11.48 -8.82
C PRO A 22 -9.18 12.04 -8.09
N VAL A 23 -9.39 13.00 -7.18
CA VAL A 23 -8.32 13.56 -6.35
C VAL A 23 -7.77 12.53 -5.38
N ILE A 24 -8.66 11.73 -4.77
CA ILE A 24 -8.26 10.66 -3.84
C ILE A 24 -7.47 9.57 -4.56
N PHE A 25 -7.88 9.16 -5.76
CA PHE A 25 -7.13 8.20 -6.57
C PHE A 25 -5.70 8.71 -6.89
N GLU A 26 -5.56 9.97 -7.23
CA GLU A 26 -4.23 10.56 -7.50
C GLU A 26 -3.38 10.68 -6.23
N LEU A 27 -3.98 10.97 -5.08
CA LEU A 27 -3.27 10.99 -3.79
C LEU A 27 -2.75 9.60 -3.42
N HIS A 28 -3.57 8.55 -3.54
CA HIS A 28 -3.14 7.18 -3.27
C HIS A 28 -2.00 6.72 -4.16
N LYS A 29 -2.04 7.09 -5.43
CA LYS A 29 -0.94 6.85 -6.36
C LYS A 29 0.37 7.43 -5.83
N ARG A 30 0.35 8.69 -5.39
CA ARG A 30 1.52 9.35 -4.79
C ARG A 30 1.97 8.66 -3.51
N TYR A 31 1.05 8.28 -2.63
CA TYR A 31 1.39 7.58 -1.38
C TYR A 31 2.12 6.25 -1.66
N ILE A 32 1.68 5.48 -2.64
CA ILE A 32 2.35 4.23 -3.01
C ILE A 32 3.75 4.50 -3.58
N GLU A 33 3.90 5.48 -4.45
CA GLU A 33 5.18 5.84 -5.06
C GLU A 33 6.17 6.38 -4.00
N GLU A 34 5.73 7.25 -3.09
CA GLU A 34 6.53 7.73 -1.97
C GLU A 34 6.91 6.60 -1.01
N ALA A 35 5.98 5.67 -0.73
CA ALA A 35 6.27 4.51 0.09
C ALA A 35 7.35 3.60 -0.54
N ILE A 36 7.32 3.42 -1.86
CA ILE A 36 8.37 2.70 -2.60
C ILE A 36 9.72 3.39 -2.41
N GLU A 37 9.79 4.70 -2.61
CA GLU A 37 11.03 5.47 -2.47
C GLU A 37 11.59 5.44 -1.04
N LEU A 38 10.73 5.59 -0.05
CA LEU A 38 11.12 5.52 1.36
C LEU A 38 11.59 4.11 1.74
N ALA A 39 10.91 3.07 1.28
CA ALA A 39 11.30 1.68 1.55
C ALA A 39 12.67 1.35 0.91
N GLU A 40 12.92 1.81 -0.31
CA GLU A 40 14.21 1.63 -0.97
C GLU A 40 15.34 2.39 -0.26
N LYS A 41 15.09 3.65 0.11
CA LYS A 41 16.04 4.49 0.82
C LYS A 41 16.47 3.90 2.16
N ASN A 42 15.57 3.20 2.85
CA ASN A 42 15.80 2.64 4.18
C ASN A 42 16.07 1.12 4.15
N ALA A 43 16.15 0.50 2.99
CA ALA A 43 16.29 -0.96 2.85
C ALA A 43 17.59 -1.52 3.42
N SER A 44 18.64 -0.70 3.54
CA SER A 44 19.94 -1.08 4.13
C SER A 44 20.02 -0.91 5.65
N ASN A 45 18.98 -0.34 6.27
CA ASN A 45 18.94 -0.19 7.72
C ASN A 45 18.76 -1.55 8.42
N GLU A 46 19.03 -1.56 9.72
CA GLU A 46 18.71 -2.71 10.57
C GLU A 46 17.23 -3.11 10.41
N PRO A 47 16.89 -4.41 10.46
CA PRO A 47 15.54 -4.90 10.17
C PRO A 47 14.41 -4.18 10.92
N ASN A 48 14.66 -3.81 12.17
CA ASN A 48 13.69 -3.09 13.01
C ASN A 48 13.62 -1.57 12.72
N CYS A 49 14.52 -1.07 11.88
CA CYS A 49 14.63 0.34 11.49
C CYS A 49 14.31 0.56 10.00
N GLN A 50 13.91 -0.47 9.29
CA GLN A 50 13.48 -0.37 7.90
C GLN A 50 12.08 0.25 7.82
N PHE A 51 11.87 1.11 6.83
CA PHE A 51 10.52 1.60 6.52
C PHE A 51 9.72 0.47 5.88
N LYS A 52 8.53 0.21 6.42
CA LYS A 52 7.56 -0.76 5.89
C LYS A 52 6.22 -0.09 5.69
N TRP A 53 5.50 -0.49 4.66
CA TRP A 53 4.21 0.10 4.31
C TRP A 53 3.18 -0.96 3.95
N THR A 54 1.95 -0.77 4.42
CA THR A 54 0.79 -1.56 3.99
C THR A 54 -0.13 -0.68 3.17
N CYS A 55 -0.32 -1.02 1.90
CA CYS A 55 -1.32 -0.37 1.05
C CYS A 55 -2.70 -0.66 1.61
N GLU A 56 -3.48 0.39 1.86
CA GLU A 56 -4.67 0.30 2.70
C GLU A 56 -5.81 -0.53 2.12
N VAL A 57 -5.97 -0.54 0.78
CA VAL A 57 -6.99 -1.36 0.10
C VAL A 57 -6.52 -1.82 -1.27
N THR A 58 -7.00 -2.99 -1.70
CA THR A 58 -6.63 -3.58 -2.99
C THR A 58 -7.10 -2.74 -4.17
N GLY A 59 -8.30 -2.12 -4.07
CA GLY A 59 -8.88 -1.35 -5.17
C GLY A 59 -8.02 -0.17 -5.61
N MET A 60 -7.50 0.60 -4.66
CA MET A 60 -6.60 1.73 -4.92
C MET A 60 -5.23 1.25 -5.44
N THR A 61 -4.72 0.17 -4.86
CA THR A 61 -3.47 -0.44 -5.31
C THR A 61 -3.59 -0.98 -6.74
N MET A 62 -4.72 -1.60 -7.09
CA MET A 62 -4.99 -2.07 -8.45
C MET A 62 -5.13 -0.93 -9.46
N ASP A 63 -5.76 0.18 -9.08
CA ASP A 63 -5.84 1.36 -9.92
C ASP A 63 -4.45 1.93 -10.20
N TRP A 64 -3.64 2.12 -9.16
CA TRP A 64 -2.23 2.50 -9.32
C TRP A 64 -1.48 1.51 -10.21
N TRP A 65 -1.61 0.21 -9.97
CA TRP A 65 -0.92 -0.84 -10.72
C TRP A 65 -1.22 -0.80 -12.21
N LYS A 66 -2.48 -0.54 -12.58
CA LYS A 66 -2.89 -0.44 -13.99
C LYS A 66 -2.32 0.79 -14.68
N ASN A 67 -2.17 1.89 -13.95
CA ASN A 67 -1.83 3.20 -14.49
C ASN A 67 -0.35 3.61 -14.28
N THR A 68 0.41 2.87 -13.48
CA THR A 68 1.83 3.15 -13.23
C THR A 68 2.75 2.56 -14.31
N THR A 69 4.02 2.94 -14.25
CA THR A 69 5.04 2.46 -15.19
C THR A 69 5.53 1.06 -14.88
N PRO A 70 6.05 0.30 -15.87
CA PRO A 70 6.66 -1.00 -15.63
C PRO A 70 7.82 -0.96 -14.62
N GLN A 71 8.56 0.15 -14.57
CA GLN A 71 9.64 0.37 -13.62
C GLN A 71 9.13 0.39 -12.17
N TYR A 72 8.06 1.13 -11.89
CA TYR A 72 7.44 1.17 -10.57
C TYR A 72 6.86 -0.19 -10.17
N ARG A 73 6.22 -0.90 -11.07
CA ARG A 73 5.73 -2.28 -10.81
C ARG A 73 6.87 -3.21 -10.39
N LYS A 74 7.99 -3.17 -11.09
CA LYS A 74 9.17 -3.99 -10.77
C LYS A 74 9.75 -3.64 -9.39
N ARG A 75 9.84 -2.35 -9.07
CA ARG A 75 10.30 -1.87 -7.76
C ARG A 75 9.36 -2.33 -6.64
N PHE A 76 8.06 -2.18 -6.83
CA PHE A 76 7.04 -2.63 -5.89
C PHE A 76 7.16 -4.14 -5.60
N LEU A 77 7.22 -4.99 -6.64
CA LEU A 77 7.38 -6.42 -6.46
C LEU A 77 8.66 -6.80 -5.72
N LYS A 78 9.77 -6.14 -6.04
CA LYS A 78 11.03 -6.34 -5.32
C LYS A 78 10.92 -6.03 -3.82
N LEU A 79 10.25 -4.94 -3.48
CA LEU A 79 10.02 -4.56 -2.08
C LEU A 79 9.03 -5.50 -1.38
N HIS A 80 7.99 -5.93 -2.09
CA HIS A 80 7.03 -6.92 -1.59
C HIS A 80 7.72 -8.25 -1.26
N HIS A 81 8.55 -8.77 -2.16
CA HIS A 81 9.35 -9.98 -1.90
C HIS A 81 10.32 -9.84 -0.71
N LYS A 82 10.76 -8.62 -0.42
CA LYS A 82 11.58 -8.33 0.77
C LYS A 82 10.74 -8.14 2.06
N GLY A 83 9.43 -8.17 1.97
CA GLY A 83 8.53 -7.92 3.11
C GLY A 83 8.47 -6.46 3.56
N LEU A 84 8.83 -5.50 2.69
CA LEU A 84 8.83 -4.07 3.01
C LEU A 84 7.55 -3.36 2.58
N ILE A 85 6.84 -3.88 1.58
CA ILE A 85 5.52 -3.40 1.16
C ILE A 85 4.56 -4.57 1.07
N ASP A 86 3.35 -4.37 1.58
CA ASP A 86 2.25 -5.34 1.48
C ASP A 86 0.94 -4.64 1.13
N VAL A 87 -0.09 -5.41 0.85
CA VAL A 87 -1.42 -4.92 0.45
C VAL A 87 -2.49 -5.51 1.35
N ALA A 88 -3.32 -4.66 1.94
CA ALA A 88 -4.45 -5.10 2.73
C ALA A 88 -5.52 -5.79 1.87
N GLY A 89 -6.16 -6.83 2.41
CA GLY A 89 -6.97 -7.78 1.68
C GLY A 89 -8.36 -7.33 1.22
N CYS A 90 -8.82 -6.12 1.55
CA CYS A 90 -10.14 -5.63 1.13
C CYS A 90 -10.05 -4.74 -0.10
N LYS A 91 -11.01 -4.88 -1.03
CA LYS A 91 -11.03 -4.01 -2.23
C LYS A 91 -11.31 -2.56 -1.86
N TRP A 92 -12.32 -2.33 -1.04
CA TRP A 92 -12.74 -1.02 -0.55
C TRP A 92 -12.97 -1.07 0.95
N HIS A 93 -12.89 0.08 1.62
CA HIS A 93 -13.23 0.20 3.02
C HIS A 93 -14.69 -0.22 3.26
N MET A 94 -14.92 -0.99 4.31
CA MET A 94 -16.24 -1.40 4.76
C MET A 94 -17.12 -2.12 3.70
N THR A 95 -16.50 -2.77 2.71
CA THR A 95 -17.25 -3.51 1.69
C THR A 95 -17.25 -5.00 2.03
N PRO A 96 -18.40 -5.57 2.44
CA PRO A 96 -18.51 -7.02 2.65
C PRO A 96 -18.64 -7.81 1.33
N LEU A 97 -18.93 -7.11 0.23
CA LEU A 97 -19.12 -7.72 -1.09
C LEU A 97 -17.81 -7.65 -1.88
N MET A 98 -17.10 -8.76 -1.91
CA MET A 98 -15.95 -8.96 -2.76
C MET A 98 -16.28 -10.06 -3.78
N ASP A 99 -15.99 -9.84 -5.05
CA ASP A 99 -16.03 -10.94 -6.00
C ASP A 99 -14.79 -11.83 -5.79
N HIS A 100 -14.85 -13.06 -6.30
CA HIS A 100 -13.81 -14.06 -6.10
C HIS A 100 -12.45 -13.69 -6.72
N GLN A 101 -12.40 -12.72 -7.62
CA GLN A 101 -11.14 -12.21 -8.20
C GLN A 101 -10.37 -11.31 -7.21
N MET A 102 -10.99 -10.91 -6.11
CA MET A 102 -10.42 -10.02 -5.12
C MET A 102 -9.92 -10.72 -3.86
N ILE A 103 -10.10 -12.02 -3.78
CA ILE A 103 -9.75 -12.85 -2.62
C ILE A 103 -8.35 -13.48 -2.77
N ILE A 104 -7.70 -13.23 -3.86
CA ILE A 104 -6.38 -13.82 -4.14
C ILE A 104 -5.27 -12.97 -3.54
#